data_adf38ca23504d46ccc47906be950707b
#
_entry.id   adf38ca23504d46ccc47906be950707b
#
_cell.length_a   1.000
_cell.length_b   1.000
_cell.length_c   1.000
_cell.angle_alpha   90.00
_cell.angle_beta   90.00
_cell.angle_gamma   90.00
#
_symmetry.space_group_name_H-M   'P 1'
#
loop_
_entity.id
_entity.type
_entity.pdbx_description
1 polymer ?
#
loop_
_entity_poly.entity_id
_entity_poly.type
_entity_poly.pdbx_seq_one_letter_code
_entity_poly.pdbx_strand_id
1 'polypeptide(L)'
;MDDYFQLILVTVCTPFTLVWLYLAVTKGKKYASYTNSSFAKEFQMSFLFCIGFSLIPVLRMGSRTKRAKLKIKEIAEIKGKKYAEYYYYILQGAKITYAYTIFLVFMLLSVLVGSIEALLLGVLFSVLCVMYLNLSLRDKLTARRQEILMDLPQVLSKLTLLVNSGMVLRDAWKKTAMTGDRALYVEMQNTSMEIENGIMETEAYRNFADRCSIKEVRKFTSLILQNLQKGNEELALFLEDMSAEMWEAKKNEVKQSGEKANSKLLFPVFLIFIGILMLVLVPVMNGLG
;
A
#
# COMPACT_ATOMS: atom_id res chain seq x y z
N MET A 1 -39.83 24.43 15.98
CA MET A 1 -38.99 23.30 16.40
C MET A 1 -37.60 23.37 15.78
N ASP A 2 -37.51 23.99 14.60
CA ASP A 2 -36.25 24.09 13.83
C ASP A 2 -35.23 25.06 14.45
N ASP A 3 -35.66 26.17 15.08
CA ASP A 3 -34.73 27.14 15.69
C ASP A 3 -33.98 26.58 16.90
N TYR A 4 -34.62 25.77 17.74
CA TYR A 4 -33.95 25.12 18.88
C TYR A 4 -32.96 24.08 18.40
N PHE A 5 -33.28 23.35 17.33
CA PHE A 5 -32.40 22.38 16.74
C PHE A 5 -31.14 23.01 16.14
N GLN A 6 -31.32 24.13 15.40
CA GLN A 6 -30.19 24.90 14.88
C GLN A 6 -29.32 25.48 16.00
N LEU A 7 -29.92 26.00 17.06
CA LEU A 7 -29.18 26.53 18.21
C LEU A 7 -28.32 25.43 18.92
N ILE A 8 -28.87 24.24 19.07
CA ILE A 8 -28.12 23.07 19.60
C ILE A 8 -26.97 22.71 18.65
N LEU A 9 -27.21 22.64 17.33
CA LEU A 9 -26.17 22.35 16.34
C LEU A 9 -25.05 23.38 16.40
N VAL A 10 -25.35 24.67 16.43
CA VAL A 10 -24.37 25.76 16.53
C VAL A 10 -23.56 25.64 17.82
N THR A 11 -24.23 25.38 18.95
CA THR A 11 -23.57 25.23 20.26
C THR A 11 -22.58 24.04 20.29
N VAL A 12 -22.92 22.94 19.61
CA VAL A 12 -22.05 21.78 19.50
C VAL A 12 -20.91 22.00 18.48
N CYS A 13 -21.17 22.70 17.36
CA CYS A 13 -20.18 22.98 16.32
C CYS A 13 -19.06 23.93 16.77
N THR A 14 -19.40 24.95 17.57
CA THR A 14 -18.43 25.98 17.97
C THR A 14 -17.19 25.46 18.68
N PRO A 15 -17.24 24.53 19.67
CA PRO A 15 -16.05 24.03 20.31
C PRO A 15 -15.18 23.20 19.37
N PHE A 16 -15.76 22.42 18.45
CA PHE A 16 -15.00 21.63 17.48
C PHE A 16 -14.26 22.52 16.49
N THR A 17 -14.89 23.57 15.97
CA THR A 17 -14.24 24.54 15.07
C THR A 17 -13.14 25.32 15.78
N LEU A 18 -13.37 25.76 17.03
CA LEU A 18 -12.37 26.46 17.84
C LEU A 18 -11.17 25.57 18.14
N VAL A 19 -11.36 24.31 18.49
CA VAL A 19 -10.26 23.35 18.72
C VAL A 19 -9.47 23.15 17.42
N TRP A 20 -10.13 23.00 16.27
CA TRP A 20 -9.47 22.86 14.97
C TRP A 20 -8.60 24.07 14.65
N LEU A 21 -9.16 25.31 14.77
CA LEU A 21 -8.44 26.55 14.56
C LEU A 21 -7.27 26.72 15.52
N TYR A 22 -7.48 26.47 16.81
CA TYR A 22 -6.45 26.54 17.82
C TYR A 22 -5.28 25.61 17.51
N LEU A 23 -5.55 24.33 17.14
CA LEU A 23 -4.52 23.36 16.79
C LEU A 23 -3.78 23.73 15.50
N ALA A 24 -4.51 24.24 14.49
CA ALA A 24 -3.92 24.67 13.23
C ALA A 24 -2.93 25.83 13.43
N VAL A 25 -3.29 26.84 14.23
CA VAL A 25 -2.48 28.03 14.42
C VAL A 25 -1.32 27.79 15.41
N THR A 26 -1.59 27.18 16.58
CA THR A 26 -0.61 27.09 17.66
C THR A 26 0.38 25.96 17.50
N LYS A 27 -0.01 24.82 16.92
CA LYS A 27 0.83 23.61 16.82
C LYS A 27 1.61 23.50 15.51
N GLY A 28 1.35 24.35 14.52
CA GLY A 28 2.05 24.35 13.23
C GLY A 28 3.57 24.38 13.36
N LYS A 29 4.11 25.30 14.16
CA LYS A 29 5.56 25.45 14.39
C LYS A 29 6.19 24.20 15.06
N LYS A 30 5.50 23.59 16.02
CA LYS A 30 5.99 22.41 16.76
C LYS A 30 6.20 21.20 15.88
N TYR A 31 5.33 21.00 14.90
CA TYR A 31 5.33 19.83 14.03
C TYR A 31 5.83 20.13 12.60
N ALA A 32 6.43 21.31 12.38
CA ALA A 32 6.97 21.73 11.08
C ALA A 32 7.98 20.73 10.49
N SER A 33 8.78 20.08 11.32
CA SER A 33 9.72 19.04 10.90
C SER A 33 9.03 17.81 10.27
N TYR A 34 7.84 17.47 10.76
CA TYR A 34 7.06 16.36 10.22
C TYR A 34 6.26 16.76 8.97
N THR A 35 5.68 17.96 8.97
CA THR A 35 4.84 18.44 7.85
C THR A 35 5.66 18.81 6.62
N ASN A 36 6.89 19.26 6.78
CA ASN A 36 7.80 19.63 5.68
C ASN A 36 8.64 18.45 5.17
N SER A 37 8.48 17.26 5.73
CA SER A 37 9.21 16.08 5.29
C SER A 37 8.81 15.69 3.86
N SER A 38 9.76 15.09 3.13
CA SER A 38 9.51 14.53 1.79
C SER A 38 8.36 13.53 1.79
N PHE A 39 8.19 12.79 2.88
CA PHE A 39 7.10 11.81 3.03
C PHE A 39 5.72 12.45 3.25
N ALA A 40 5.67 13.60 3.92
CA ALA A 40 4.41 14.32 4.11
C ALA A 40 3.94 14.98 2.81
N LYS A 41 4.86 15.38 1.93
CA LYS A 41 4.56 15.96 0.61
C LYS A 41 3.86 14.99 -0.34
N GLU A 42 3.91 13.68 -0.08
CA GLU A 42 3.11 12.69 -0.83
C GLU A 42 1.60 12.88 -0.61
N PHE A 43 1.20 13.60 0.44
CA PHE A 43 -0.19 13.86 0.77
C PHE A 43 -0.54 15.32 0.48
N GLN A 44 -1.73 15.55 -0.03
CA GLN A 44 -2.25 16.91 -0.19
C GLN A 44 -2.48 17.55 1.19
N MET A 45 -2.32 18.88 1.28
CA MET A 45 -2.57 19.66 2.50
C MET A 45 -1.76 19.20 3.73
N SER A 46 -0.51 18.76 3.53
CA SER A 46 0.37 18.27 4.59
C SER A 46 0.59 19.28 5.74
N PHE A 47 0.42 20.59 5.48
CA PHE A 47 0.54 21.64 6.48
C PHE A 47 -0.50 21.53 7.61
N LEU A 48 -1.67 20.90 7.36
CA LEU A 48 -2.72 20.69 8.37
C LEU A 48 -2.45 19.47 9.26
N PHE A 49 -1.45 18.65 8.97
CA PHE A 49 -1.16 17.43 9.75
C PHE A 49 -0.78 17.71 11.20
N CYS A 50 -0.42 18.96 11.55
CA CYS A 50 -0.24 19.38 12.92
C CYS A 50 -1.45 19.09 13.82
N ILE A 51 -2.67 19.14 13.26
CA ILE A 51 -3.92 18.82 13.96
C ILE A 51 -3.94 17.34 14.34
N GLY A 52 -3.70 16.46 13.35
CA GLY A 52 -3.65 15.01 13.57
C GLY A 52 -2.56 14.60 14.55
N PHE A 53 -1.35 15.15 14.42
CA PHE A 53 -0.24 14.86 15.34
C PHE A 53 -0.56 15.27 16.78
N SER A 54 -1.30 16.35 16.98
CA SER A 54 -1.71 16.79 18.32
C SER A 54 -2.75 15.87 18.95
N LEU A 55 -3.57 15.19 18.13
CA LEU A 55 -4.62 14.28 18.58
C LEU A 55 -4.15 12.83 18.78
N ILE A 56 -3.02 12.41 18.15
CA ILE A 56 -2.46 11.05 18.31
C ILE A 56 -2.31 10.65 19.80
N PRO A 57 -1.69 11.47 20.70
CA PRO A 57 -1.53 11.08 22.09
C PRO A 57 -2.87 11.00 22.83
N VAL A 58 -3.84 11.85 22.49
CA VAL A 58 -5.18 11.84 23.08
C VAL A 58 -5.93 10.56 22.72
N LEU A 59 -5.82 10.13 21.46
CA LEU A 59 -6.46 8.91 20.95
C LEU A 59 -5.69 7.62 21.29
N ARG A 60 -4.56 7.74 22.01
CA ARG A 60 -3.67 6.60 22.37
C ARG A 60 -3.27 5.73 21.17
N MET A 61 -3.19 6.31 19.99
CA MET A 61 -2.80 5.62 18.74
C MET A 61 -1.27 5.54 18.59
N GLY A 62 -0.58 5.03 19.61
CA GLY A 62 0.89 4.90 19.60
C GLY A 62 1.40 3.70 18.78
N SER A 63 2.72 3.70 18.50
CA SER A 63 3.43 2.62 17.78
C SER A 63 3.51 1.29 18.54
N ARG A 64 3.15 1.25 19.83
CA ARG A 64 3.30 0.09 20.72
C ARG A 64 2.27 -1.02 20.50
N THR A 65 1.15 -0.75 19.86
CA THR A 65 0.07 -1.72 19.65
C THR A 65 0.50 -2.82 18.67
N LYS A 66 0.07 -4.08 18.85
CA LYS A 66 0.34 -5.19 17.91
C LYS A 66 -0.02 -4.83 16.47
N ARG A 67 -1.17 -4.18 16.25
CA ARG A 67 -1.60 -3.70 14.92
C ARG A 67 -0.67 -2.64 14.33
N ALA A 68 -0.14 -1.73 15.17
CA ALA A 68 0.82 -0.72 14.76
C ALA A 68 2.14 -1.36 14.30
N LYS A 69 2.67 -2.32 15.06
CA LYS A 69 3.89 -3.04 14.71
C LYS A 69 3.78 -3.79 13.38
N LEU A 70 2.62 -4.42 13.10
CA LEU A 70 2.36 -5.06 11.80
C LEU A 70 2.37 -4.04 10.66
N LYS A 71 1.69 -2.90 10.84
CA LYS A 71 1.68 -1.83 9.82
C LYS A 71 3.05 -1.19 9.62
N ILE A 72 3.83 -1.00 10.69
CA ILE A 72 5.22 -0.50 10.59
C ILE A 72 6.07 -1.50 9.79
N LYS A 73 5.89 -2.81 9.99
CA LYS A 73 6.57 -3.84 9.20
C LYS A 73 6.18 -3.77 7.72
N GLU A 74 4.90 -3.62 7.41
CA GLU A 74 4.39 -3.42 6.04
C GLU A 74 4.99 -2.14 5.40
N ILE A 75 5.04 -1.04 6.13
CA ILE A 75 5.65 0.21 5.66
C ILE A 75 7.16 0.05 5.44
N ALA A 76 7.84 -0.73 6.28
CA ALA A 76 9.27 -1.00 6.14
C ALA A 76 9.63 -1.67 4.81
N GLU A 77 8.71 -2.41 4.21
CA GLU A 77 8.90 -3.01 2.88
C GLU A 77 8.98 -1.94 1.77
N ILE A 78 8.28 -0.80 1.91
CA ILE A 78 8.24 0.26 0.88
C ILE A 78 9.28 1.34 1.14
N LYS A 79 9.43 1.77 2.40
CA LYS A 79 10.21 2.96 2.78
C LYS A 79 11.51 2.62 3.52
N GLY A 80 11.76 1.31 3.76
CA GLY A 80 12.91 0.83 4.53
C GLY A 80 12.68 0.90 6.06
N LYS A 81 13.41 0.05 6.80
CA LYS A 81 13.28 -0.09 8.27
C LYS A 81 13.52 1.23 9.01
N LYS A 82 14.47 2.05 8.54
CA LYS A 82 14.86 3.33 9.16
C LYS A 82 13.74 4.36 9.20
N TYR A 83 12.91 4.41 8.16
CA TYR A 83 11.87 5.43 8.01
C TYR A 83 10.45 4.92 8.27
N ALA A 84 10.29 3.61 8.51
CA ALA A 84 8.98 2.97 8.64
C ALA A 84 8.14 3.54 9.79
N GLU A 85 8.74 3.72 10.96
CA GLU A 85 8.05 4.28 12.12
C GLU A 85 7.67 5.75 11.90
N TYR A 86 8.59 6.52 11.32
CA TYR A 86 8.35 7.92 10.97
C TYR A 86 7.20 8.08 9.98
N TYR A 87 7.19 7.27 8.90
CA TYR A 87 6.10 7.28 7.92
C TYR A 87 4.77 6.81 8.51
N TYR A 88 4.81 5.84 9.43
CA TYR A 88 3.62 5.41 10.16
C TYR A 88 2.98 6.57 10.94
N TYR A 89 3.78 7.38 11.64
CA TYR A 89 3.28 8.57 12.35
C TYR A 89 2.66 9.59 11.39
N ILE A 90 3.29 9.85 10.25
CA ILE A 90 2.75 10.75 9.22
C ILE A 90 1.41 10.23 8.72
N LEU A 91 1.31 8.93 8.41
CA LEU A 91 0.08 8.30 7.95
C LEU A 91 -1.06 8.39 8.98
N GLN A 92 -0.75 8.20 10.26
CA GLN A 92 -1.74 8.37 11.33
C GLN A 92 -2.18 9.84 11.47
N GLY A 93 -1.23 10.77 11.43
CA GLY A 93 -1.54 12.20 11.41
C GLY A 93 -2.45 12.59 10.25
N ALA A 94 -2.13 12.11 9.03
CA ALA A 94 -2.95 12.33 7.85
C ALA A 94 -4.38 11.81 8.02
N LYS A 95 -4.56 10.57 8.50
CA LYS A 95 -5.88 9.98 8.72
C LYS A 95 -6.74 10.78 9.67
N ILE A 96 -6.18 11.18 10.81
CA ILE A 96 -6.90 11.95 11.82
C ILE A 96 -7.25 13.33 11.28
N THR A 97 -6.30 13.99 10.59
CA THR A 97 -6.53 15.31 10.01
C THR A 97 -7.63 15.29 8.98
N TYR A 98 -7.56 14.38 8.00
CA TYR A 98 -8.58 14.30 6.95
C TYR A 98 -9.95 13.91 7.51
N ALA A 99 -10.02 12.93 8.41
CA ALA A 99 -11.27 12.54 9.03
C ALA A 99 -11.90 13.71 9.80
N TYR A 100 -11.11 14.44 10.58
CA TYR A 100 -11.58 15.56 11.36
C TYR A 100 -12.02 16.75 10.50
N THR A 101 -11.24 17.09 9.46
CA THR A 101 -11.58 18.19 8.54
C THR A 101 -12.84 17.90 7.73
N ILE A 102 -13.00 16.67 7.20
CA ILE A 102 -14.21 16.25 6.49
C ILE A 102 -15.43 16.33 7.42
N PHE A 103 -15.32 15.74 8.61
CA PHE A 103 -16.38 15.78 9.60
C PHE A 103 -16.79 17.21 9.94
N LEU A 104 -15.81 18.11 10.13
CA LEU A 104 -16.06 19.50 10.45
C LEU A 104 -16.76 20.27 9.31
N VAL A 105 -16.36 20.03 8.04
CA VAL A 105 -17.01 20.64 6.88
C VAL A 105 -18.48 20.25 6.80
N PHE A 106 -18.78 18.95 6.94
CA PHE A 106 -20.16 18.47 6.91
C PHE A 106 -20.98 18.93 8.14
N MET A 107 -20.33 19.08 9.27
CA MET A 107 -20.93 19.64 10.47
C MET A 107 -21.33 21.12 10.27
N LEU A 108 -20.47 21.92 9.63
CA LEU A 108 -20.81 23.29 9.24
C LEU A 108 -21.94 23.34 8.21
N LEU A 109 -21.93 22.44 7.23
CA LEU A 109 -23.02 22.30 6.25
C LEU A 109 -24.34 21.93 6.93
N SER A 110 -24.33 21.07 7.96
CA SER A 110 -25.52 20.71 8.74
C SER A 110 -26.13 21.92 9.44
N VAL A 111 -25.30 22.86 9.92
CA VAL A 111 -25.77 24.11 10.50
C VAL A 111 -26.42 25.00 9.44
N LEU A 112 -25.81 25.10 8.23
CA LEU A 112 -26.34 25.97 7.15
C LEU A 112 -27.66 25.44 6.58
N VAL A 113 -27.79 24.12 6.44
CA VAL A 113 -28.97 23.47 5.86
C VAL A 113 -30.06 23.22 6.92
N GLY A 114 -29.70 23.23 8.22
CA GLY A 114 -30.62 22.94 9.31
C GLY A 114 -31.03 21.45 9.39
N SER A 115 -30.28 20.54 8.78
CA SER A 115 -30.62 19.11 8.71
C SER A 115 -29.57 18.22 9.38
N ILE A 116 -30.03 17.20 10.09
CA ILE A 116 -29.16 16.19 10.71
C ILE A 116 -28.55 15.23 9.67
N GLU A 117 -29.17 15.13 8.51
CA GLU A 117 -28.72 14.26 7.41
C GLU A 117 -27.31 14.61 6.95
N ALA A 118 -26.98 15.91 6.86
CA ALA A 118 -25.65 16.38 6.51
C ALA A 118 -24.60 15.92 7.53
N LEU A 119 -24.93 15.86 8.81
CA LEU A 119 -24.03 15.36 9.86
C LEU A 119 -23.79 13.86 9.73
N LEU A 120 -24.83 13.07 9.45
CA LEU A 120 -24.71 11.63 9.19
C LEU A 120 -23.82 11.36 7.97
N LEU A 121 -23.98 12.12 6.88
CA LEU A 121 -23.10 12.09 5.72
C LEU A 121 -21.65 12.41 6.09
N GLY A 122 -21.43 13.39 6.97
CA GLY A 122 -20.09 13.75 7.45
C GLY A 122 -19.38 12.59 8.16
N VAL A 123 -20.09 11.87 9.02
CA VAL A 123 -19.57 10.66 9.68
C VAL A 123 -19.23 9.58 8.64
N LEU A 124 -20.15 9.34 7.71
CA LEU A 124 -19.95 8.33 6.65
C LEU A 124 -18.71 8.66 5.81
N PHE A 125 -18.59 9.89 5.28
CA PHE A 125 -17.43 10.30 4.47
C PHE A 125 -16.12 10.31 5.25
N SER A 126 -16.14 10.67 6.54
CA SER A 126 -14.96 10.59 7.42
C SER A 126 -14.45 9.15 7.55
N VAL A 127 -15.35 8.19 7.79
CA VAL A 127 -15.00 6.76 7.87
C VAL A 127 -14.48 6.25 6.52
N LEU A 128 -15.14 6.58 5.41
CA LEU A 128 -14.71 6.20 4.07
C LEU A 128 -13.32 6.73 3.74
N CYS A 129 -13.01 7.97 4.11
CA CYS A 129 -11.68 8.55 3.92
C CYS A 129 -10.58 7.78 4.67
N VAL A 130 -10.83 7.42 5.93
CA VAL A 130 -9.87 6.60 6.71
C VAL A 130 -9.70 5.22 6.10
N MET A 131 -10.77 4.59 5.59
CA MET A 131 -10.70 3.31 4.89
C MET A 131 -9.90 3.44 3.60
N TYR A 132 -10.14 4.47 2.80
CA TYR A 132 -9.41 4.75 1.55
C TYR A 132 -7.90 4.86 1.78
N LEU A 133 -7.46 5.62 2.79
CA LEU A 133 -6.03 5.75 3.12
C LEU A 133 -5.39 4.42 3.56
N ASN A 134 -6.16 3.54 4.22
CA ASN A 134 -5.67 2.20 4.56
C ASN A 134 -5.56 1.29 3.33
N LEU A 135 -6.52 1.37 2.40
CA LEU A 135 -6.51 0.60 1.14
C LEU A 135 -5.38 1.07 0.23
N SER A 136 -5.18 2.38 0.06
CA SER A 136 -4.10 2.94 -0.75
C SER A 136 -2.71 2.46 -0.33
N LEU A 137 -2.44 2.30 0.97
CA LEU A 137 -1.19 1.70 1.44
C LEU A 137 -1.07 0.23 1.03
N ARG A 138 -2.16 -0.53 1.19
CA ARG A 138 -2.20 -1.95 0.80
C ARG A 138 -2.00 -2.13 -0.70
N ASP A 139 -2.60 -1.27 -1.51
CA ASP A 139 -2.47 -1.31 -2.96
C ASP A 139 -1.02 -1.06 -3.39
N LYS A 140 -0.34 -0.08 -2.79
CA LYS A 140 1.10 0.17 -3.02
C LYS A 140 1.97 -1.04 -2.65
N LEU A 141 1.67 -1.71 -1.53
CA LEU A 141 2.36 -2.93 -1.11
C LEU A 141 2.14 -4.07 -2.09
N THR A 142 0.88 -4.29 -2.47
CA THR A 142 0.51 -5.36 -3.41
C THR A 142 1.13 -5.13 -4.77
N ALA A 143 1.08 -3.90 -5.28
CA ALA A 143 1.70 -3.52 -6.55
C ALA A 143 3.22 -3.79 -6.53
N ARG A 144 3.93 -3.38 -5.45
CA ARG A 144 5.37 -3.63 -5.31
C ARG A 144 5.69 -5.13 -5.27
N ARG A 145 4.91 -5.92 -4.52
CA ARG A 145 5.09 -7.37 -4.44
C ARG A 145 4.84 -8.06 -5.77
N GLN A 146 3.81 -7.64 -6.50
CA GLN A 146 3.53 -8.15 -7.84
C GLN A 146 4.65 -7.79 -8.82
N GLU A 147 5.16 -6.56 -8.75
CA GLU A 147 6.30 -6.13 -9.56
C GLU A 147 7.53 -7.03 -9.34
N ILE A 148 7.87 -7.32 -8.07
CA ILE A 148 8.98 -8.22 -7.72
C ILE A 148 8.73 -9.64 -8.27
N LEU A 149 7.51 -10.18 -8.11
CA LEU A 149 7.15 -11.51 -8.62
C LEU A 149 7.20 -11.59 -10.14
N MET A 150 6.82 -10.52 -10.84
CA MET A 150 6.87 -10.47 -12.31
C MET A 150 8.30 -10.48 -12.85
N ASP A 151 9.24 -9.89 -12.13
CA ASP A 151 10.65 -9.81 -12.56
C ASP A 151 11.48 -11.03 -12.11
N LEU A 152 11.04 -11.73 -11.06
CA LEU A 152 11.78 -12.84 -10.46
C LEU A 152 12.16 -13.96 -11.46
N PRO A 153 11.26 -14.43 -12.37
CA PRO A 153 11.62 -15.46 -13.35
C PRO A 153 12.77 -15.03 -14.27
N GLN A 154 12.73 -13.77 -14.72
CA GLN A 154 13.78 -13.24 -15.59
C GLN A 154 15.13 -13.11 -14.87
N VAL A 155 15.10 -12.66 -13.62
CA VAL A 155 16.29 -12.59 -12.77
C VAL A 155 16.89 -13.99 -12.55
N LEU A 156 16.05 -14.97 -12.21
CA LEU A 156 16.48 -16.36 -12.03
C LEU A 156 17.12 -16.92 -13.30
N SER A 157 16.46 -16.80 -14.46
CA SER A 157 17.00 -17.26 -15.75
C SER A 157 18.35 -16.63 -16.07
N LYS A 158 18.51 -15.35 -15.78
CA LYS A 158 19.77 -14.62 -16.02
C LYS A 158 20.89 -15.06 -15.08
N LEU A 159 20.57 -15.24 -13.80
CA LEU A 159 21.51 -15.78 -12.81
C LEU A 159 21.96 -17.20 -13.21
N THR A 160 21.01 -18.08 -13.58
CA THR A 160 21.30 -19.42 -14.06
C THR A 160 22.29 -19.40 -15.22
N LEU A 161 22.03 -18.57 -16.23
CA LEU A 161 22.90 -18.45 -17.40
C LEU A 161 24.33 -18.01 -17.03
N LEU A 162 24.45 -17.01 -16.16
CA LEU A 162 25.75 -16.47 -15.73
C LEU A 162 26.52 -17.47 -14.85
N VAL A 163 25.82 -18.16 -13.94
CA VAL A 163 26.45 -19.19 -13.07
C VAL A 163 26.84 -20.40 -13.90
N ASN A 164 26.04 -20.86 -14.86
CA ASN A 164 26.37 -21.95 -15.79
C ASN A 164 27.56 -21.60 -16.69
N SER A 165 27.79 -20.31 -17.00
CA SER A 165 28.98 -19.88 -17.72
C SER A 165 30.26 -19.86 -16.86
N GLY A 166 30.19 -20.30 -15.61
CA GLY A 166 31.32 -20.35 -14.66
C GLY A 166 31.50 -19.07 -13.84
N MET A 167 30.60 -18.10 -13.95
CA MET A 167 30.67 -16.86 -13.16
C MET A 167 30.35 -17.15 -11.70
N VAL A 168 31.11 -16.57 -10.77
CA VAL A 168 30.84 -16.65 -9.33
C VAL A 168 29.51 -15.93 -9.03
N LEU A 169 28.72 -16.50 -8.13
CA LEU A 169 27.38 -15.99 -7.78
C LEU A 169 27.38 -14.49 -7.47
N ARG A 170 28.35 -13.98 -6.72
CA ARG A 170 28.47 -12.58 -6.36
C ARG A 170 28.53 -11.68 -7.59
N ASP A 171 29.34 -12.05 -8.60
CA ASP A 171 29.50 -11.27 -9.83
C ASP A 171 28.27 -11.40 -10.74
N ALA A 172 27.71 -12.62 -10.83
CA ALA A 172 26.45 -12.88 -11.54
C ALA A 172 25.28 -12.05 -10.95
N TRP A 173 25.22 -11.99 -9.62
CA TRP A 173 24.23 -11.17 -8.90
C TRP A 173 24.38 -9.68 -9.23
N LYS A 174 25.59 -9.13 -9.06
CA LYS A 174 25.88 -7.73 -9.36
C LYS A 174 25.54 -7.38 -10.81
N LYS A 175 25.95 -8.23 -11.76
CA LYS A 175 25.71 -8.05 -13.18
C LYS A 175 24.21 -8.10 -13.51
N THR A 176 23.46 -8.99 -12.88
CA THR A 176 22.02 -9.09 -13.04
C THR A 176 21.31 -7.89 -12.44
N ALA A 177 21.72 -7.44 -11.25
CA ALA A 177 21.15 -6.28 -10.56
C ALA A 177 21.21 -4.99 -11.40
N MET A 178 22.26 -4.82 -12.20
CA MET A 178 22.49 -3.65 -13.05
C MET A 178 21.61 -3.63 -14.33
N THR A 179 20.81 -4.65 -14.59
CA THR A 179 20.05 -4.77 -15.84
C THR A 179 18.64 -4.19 -15.77
N GLY A 180 18.21 -3.72 -14.62
CA GLY A 180 16.90 -3.11 -14.41
C GLY A 180 16.91 -2.08 -13.29
N ASP A 181 15.82 -1.35 -13.20
CA ASP A 181 15.58 -0.28 -12.24
C ASP A 181 14.33 -0.47 -11.39
N ARG A 182 13.61 -1.60 -11.61
CA ARG A 182 12.39 -1.95 -10.88
C ARG A 182 12.71 -2.50 -9.48
N ALA A 183 11.68 -2.64 -8.66
CA ALA A 183 11.81 -2.94 -7.23
C ALA A 183 12.74 -4.13 -6.91
N LEU A 184 12.69 -5.21 -7.67
CA LEU A 184 13.57 -6.38 -7.45
C LEU A 184 15.04 -6.04 -7.72
N TYR A 185 15.32 -5.36 -8.84
CA TYR A 185 16.68 -4.98 -9.22
C TYR A 185 17.28 -3.98 -8.24
N VAL A 186 16.49 -3.00 -7.77
CA VAL A 186 16.93 -2.04 -6.74
C VAL A 186 17.31 -2.77 -5.44
N GLU A 187 16.51 -3.77 -5.01
CA GLU A 187 16.87 -4.55 -3.82
C GLU A 187 18.12 -5.43 -4.03
N MET A 188 18.33 -5.94 -5.24
CA MET A 188 19.57 -6.64 -5.60
C MET A 188 20.77 -5.71 -5.59
N GLN A 189 20.63 -4.48 -6.10
CA GLN A 189 21.69 -3.44 -6.07
C GLN A 189 22.03 -3.07 -4.62
N ASN A 190 21.02 -2.86 -3.78
CA ASN A 190 21.22 -2.62 -2.34
C ASN A 190 22.01 -3.77 -1.68
N THR A 191 21.70 -5.01 -2.04
CA THR A 191 22.42 -6.18 -1.55
C THR A 191 23.87 -6.20 -2.00
N SER A 192 24.14 -5.87 -3.26
CA SER A 192 25.51 -5.72 -3.76
C SER A 192 26.28 -4.63 -3.02
N MET A 193 25.67 -3.48 -2.74
CA MET A 193 26.26 -2.41 -1.95
C MET A 193 26.53 -2.86 -0.49
N GLU A 194 25.63 -3.61 0.12
CA GLU A 194 25.85 -4.18 1.46
C GLU A 194 27.09 -5.07 1.50
N ILE A 195 27.26 -5.94 0.51
CA ILE A 195 28.44 -6.83 0.40
C ILE A 195 29.72 -6.01 0.14
N GLU A 196 29.68 -5.01 -0.71
CA GLU A 196 30.81 -4.11 -0.98
C GLU A 196 31.22 -3.29 0.25
N ASN A 197 30.26 -2.93 1.09
CA ASN A 197 30.48 -2.24 2.37
C ASN A 197 30.94 -3.18 3.51
N GLY A 198 31.24 -4.46 3.21
CA GLY A 198 31.80 -5.41 4.16
C GLY A 198 30.77 -6.19 4.99
N ILE A 199 29.50 -6.13 4.66
CA ILE A 199 28.49 -7.03 5.27
C ILE A 199 28.71 -8.44 4.72
N MET A 200 28.63 -9.45 5.57
CA MET A 200 28.77 -10.84 5.17
C MET A 200 27.71 -11.19 4.09
N GLU A 201 28.12 -11.91 3.05
CA GLU A 201 27.24 -12.31 1.95
C GLU A 201 25.96 -13.00 2.44
N THR A 202 26.11 -13.92 3.41
CA THR A 202 24.96 -14.63 4.02
C THR A 202 23.97 -13.67 4.70
N GLU A 203 24.46 -12.64 5.34
CA GLU A 203 23.62 -11.63 5.99
C GLU A 203 22.99 -10.69 4.96
N ALA A 204 23.73 -10.24 3.95
CA ALA A 204 23.23 -9.40 2.89
C ALA A 204 22.09 -10.07 2.10
N TYR A 205 22.22 -11.37 1.78
CA TYR A 205 21.15 -12.13 1.13
C TYR A 205 19.93 -12.32 2.05
N ARG A 206 20.11 -12.53 3.35
CA ARG A 206 18.97 -12.54 4.30
C ARG A 206 18.27 -11.20 4.36
N ASN A 207 19.01 -10.11 4.41
CA ASN A 207 18.47 -8.76 4.37
C ASN A 207 17.66 -8.50 3.10
N PHE A 208 18.14 -8.99 1.96
CA PHE A 208 17.40 -8.95 0.69
C PHE A 208 16.04 -9.66 0.79
N ALA A 209 16.02 -10.90 1.28
CA ALA A 209 14.78 -11.65 1.46
C ALA A 209 13.80 -10.96 2.41
N ASP A 210 14.31 -10.33 3.48
CA ASP A 210 13.51 -9.56 4.44
C ASP A 210 12.94 -8.29 3.84
N ARG A 211 13.71 -7.58 2.99
CA ARG A 211 13.26 -6.36 2.31
C ARG A 211 12.22 -6.65 1.24
N CYS A 212 12.38 -7.74 0.50
CA CYS A 212 11.39 -8.18 -0.49
C CYS A 212 10.11 -8.72 0.17
N SER A 213 10.22 -9.41 1.31
CA SER A 213 9.10 -9.93 2.13
C SER A 213 8.14 -10.87 1.39
N ILE A 214 8.59 -11.55 0.34
CA ILE A 214 7.82 -12.44 -0.54
C ILE A 214 8.29 -13.87 -0.32
N LYS A 215 7.36 -14.82 -0.34
CA LYS A 215 7.63 -16.25 -0.09
C LYS A 215 8.61 -16.82 -1.13
N GLU A 216 8.42 -16.51 -2.38
CA GLU A 216 9.22 -16.98 -3.51
C GLU A 216 10.66 -16.45 -3.42
N VAL A 217 10.82 -15.18 -3.05
CA VAL A 217 12.15 -14.57 -2.83
C VAL A 217 12.84 -15.20 -1.62
N ARG A 218 12.13 -15.56 -0.56
CA ARG A 218 12.69 -16.27 0.58
C ARG A 218 13.13 -17.69 0.19
N LYS A 219 12.33 -18.41 -0.62
CA LYS A 219 12.71 -19.72 -1.18
C LYS A 219 14.01 -19.60 -1.97
N PHE A 220 14.08 -18.64 -2.89
CA PHE A 220 15.25 -18.32 -3.67
C PHE A 220 16.49 -18.02 -2.81
N THR A 221 16.35 -17.13 -1.83
CA THR A 221 17.44 -16.77 -0.92
C THR A 221 17.91 -17.97 -0.08
N SER A 222 16.97 -18.80 0.38
CA SER A 222 17.33 -20.01 1.14
C SER A 222 18.15 -20.99 0.31
N LEU A 223 17.82 -21.14 -0.97
CA LEU A 223 18.60 -21.95 -1.92
C LEU A 223 20.01 -21.38 -2.11
N ILE A 224 20.13 -20.06 -2.30
CA ILE A 224 21.45 -19.41 -2.36
C ILE A 224 22.27 -19.72 -1.10
N LEU A 225 21.68 -19.49 0.09
CA LEU A 225 22.39 -19.66 1.35
C LEU A 225 22.84 -21.12 1.59
N GLN A 226 22.04 -22.11 1.17
CA GLN A 226 22.39 -23.52 1.26
C GLN A 226 23.56 -23.90 0.32
N ASN A 227 23.62 -23.27 -0.84
CA ASN A 227 24.60 -23.63 -1.88
C ASN A 227 25.84 -22.73 -1.90
N LEU A 228 25.88 -21.64 -1.14
CA LEU A 228 27.07 -20.79 -1.00
C LEU A 228 28.33 -21.58 -0.57
N GLN A 229 28.14 -22.72 0.13
CA GLN A 229 29.21 -23.57 0.64
C GLN A 229 29.49 -24.78 -0.26
N LYS A 230 28.56 -25.13 -1.18
CA LYS A 230 28.62 -26.40 -1.94
C LYS A 230 29.21 -26.27 -3.36
N GLY A 231 29.22 -25.06 -3.91
CA GLY A 231 29.73 -24.80 -5.25
C GLY A 231 28.65 -24.41 -6.28
N ASN A 232 29.13 -23.98 -7.45
CA ASN A 232 28.25 -23.34 -8.46
C ASN A 232 27.35 -24.32 -9.23
N GLU A 233 27.76 -25.60 -9.39
CA GLU A 233 27.02 -26.56 -10.22
C GLU A 233 25.65 -26.93 -9.63
N GLU A 234 25.60 -27.28 -8.34
CA GLU A 234 24.30 -27.52 -7.66
C GLU A 234 23.40 -26.28 -7.66
N LEU A 235 24.01 -25.12 -7.44
CA LEU A 235 23.25 -23.85 -7.44
C LEU A 235 22.60 -23.58 -8.80
N ALA A 236 23.31 -23.83 -9.89
CA ALA A 236 22.80 -23.60 -11.23
C ALA A 236 21.58 -24.47 -11.54
N LEU A 237 21.61 -25.77 -11.18
CA LEU A 237 20.47 -26.67 -11.33
C LEU A 237 19.23 -26.18 -10.53
N PHE A 238 19.43 -25.77 -9.27
CA PHE A 238 18.33 -25.26 -8.46
C PHE A 238 17.74 -23.93 -8.99
N LEU A 239 18.59 -23.07 -9.53
CA LEU A 239 18.13 -21.82 -10.16
C LEU A 239 17.33 -22.09 -11.43
N GLU A 240 17.74 -23.08 -12.22
CA GLU A 240 17.04 -23.51 -13.43
C GLU A 240 15.66 -24.06 -13.09
N ASP A 241 15.56 -25.00 -12.16
CA ASP A 241 14.30 -25.59 -11.70
C ASP A 241 13.35 -24.51 -11.16
N MET A 242 13.87 -23.62 -10.32
CA MET A 242 13.07 -22.53 -9.77
C MET A 242 12.64 -21.54 -10.85
N SER A 243 13.50 -21.25 -11.82
CA SER A 243 13.15 -20.40 -12.96
C SER A 243 12.00 -21.00 -13.76
N ALA A 244 12.06 -22.32 -14.07
CA ALA A 244 10.98 -23.02 -14.77
C ALA A 244 9.66 -22.98 -13.99
N GLU A 245 9.71 -23.27 -12.68
CA GLU A 245 8.54 -23.19 -11.79
C GLU A 245 7.90 -21.78 -11.82
N MET A 246 8.73 -20.73 -11.74
CA MET A 246 8.25 -19.35 -11.76
C MET A 246 7.69 -18.91 -13.10
N TRP A 247 8.26 -19.38 -14.22
CA TRP A 247 7.72 -19.13 -15.55
C TRP A 247 6.36 -19.80 -15.75
N GLU A 248 6.17 -21.03 -15.26
CA GLU A 248 4.89 -21.70 -15.28
C GLU A 248 3.84 -21.00 -14.43
N ALA A 249 4.22 -20.58 -13.22
CA ALA A 249 3.35 -19.81 -12.34
C ALA A 249 2.91 -18.50 -13.00
N LYS A 250 3.83 -17.76 -13.63
CA LYS A 250 3.55 -16.53 -14.38
C LYS A 250 2.60 -16.76 -15.55
N LYS A 251 2.83 -17.82 -16.34
CA LYS A 251 1.97 -18.19 -17.47
C LYS A 251 0.53 -18.48 -16.99
N ASN A 252 0.41 -19.23 -15.91
CA ASN A 252 -0.90 -19.56 -15.32
C ASN A 252 -1.60 -18.32 -14.76
N GLU A 253 -0.88 -17.39 -14.12
CA GLU A 253 -1.43 -16.12 -13.63
C GLU A 253 -1.97 -15.26 -14.78
N VAL A 254 -1.21 -15.13 -15.87
CA VAL A 254 -1.64 -14.40 -17.08
C VAL A 254 -2.90 -15.04 -17.68
N LYS A 255 -2.93 -16.38 -17.79
CA LYS A 255 -4.10 -17.12 -18.29
C LYS A 255 -5.34 -16.88 -17.41
N GLN A 256 -5.20 -17.03 -16.09
CA GLN A 256 -6.29 -16.78 -15.15
C GLN A 256 -6.77 -15.30 -15.19
N SER A 257 -5.84 -14.37 -15.39
CA SER A 257 -6.19 -12.94 -15.50
C SER A 257 -7.00 -12.66 -16.76
N GLY A 258 -6.66 -13.33 -17.87
CA GLY A 258 -7.44 -13.29 -19.11
C GLY A 258 -8.85 -13.89 -18.92
N GLU A 259 -8.97 -15.04 -18.27
CA GLU A 259 -10.25 -15.68 -17.96
C GLU A 259 -11.13 -14.82 -17.03
N LYS A 260 -10.53 -14.21 -16.00
CA LYS A 260 -11.23 -13.26 -15.12
C LYS A 260 -11.70 -12.00 -15.86
N ALA A 261 -10.90 -11.48 -16.78
CA ALA A 261 -11.31 -10.34 -17.62
C ALA A 261 -12.50 -10.70 -18.49
N ASN A 262 -12.48 -11.89 -19.11
CA ASN A 262 -13.58 -12.37 -19.93
C ASN A 262 -14.87 -12.57 -19.11
N SER A 263 -14.76 -13.14 -17.90
CA SER A 263 -15.91 -13.31 -16.99
C SER A 263 -16.50 -11.96 -16.53
N LYS A 264 -15.68 -10.91 -16.37
CA LYS A 264 -16.18 -9.58 -16.03
C LYS A 264 -17.01 -8.94 -17.15
N LEU A 265 -16.78 -9.32 -18.41
CA LEU A 265 -17.58 -8.85 -19.55
C LEU A 265 -18.98 -9.49 -19.61
N LEU A 266 -19.17 -10.66 -18.98
CA LEU A 266 -20.47 -11.31 -18.91
C LEU A 266 -21.49 -10.50 -18.08
N PHE A 267 -21.04 -9.78 -17.05
CA PHE A 267 -21.95 -9.00 -16.18
C PHE A 267 -22.68 -7.87 -16.95
N PRO A 268 -22.00 -6.99 -17.70
CA PRO A 268 -22.68 -5.98 -18.52
C PRO A 268 -23.57 -6.59 -19.59
N VAL A 269 -23.14 -7.68 -20.24
CA VAL A 269 -23.95 -8.37 -21.24
C VAL A 269 -25.26 -8.95 -20.65
N PHE A 270 -25.15 -9.55 -19.46
CA PHE A 270 -26.33 -10.06 -18.73
C PHE A 270 -27.28 -8.91 -18.32
N LEU A 271 -26.75 -7.74 -17.93
CA LEU A 271 -27.55 -6.57 -17.60
C LEU A 271 -28.31 -6.02 -18.83
N ILE A 272 -27.63 -5.97 -19.98
CA ILE A 272 -28.27 -5.59 -21.27
C ILE A 272 -29.35 -6.59 -21.63
N PHE A 273 -29.09 -7.89 -21.48
CA PHE A 273 -30.07 -8.95 -21.76
C PHE A 273 -31.34 -8.79 -20.90
N ILE A 274 -31.18 -8.56 -19.58
CA ILE A 274 -32.31 -8.27 -18.68
C ILE A 274 -33.07 -7.01 -19.14
N GLY A 275 -32.38 -5.96 -19.56
CA GLY A 275 -33.01 -4.73 -20.07
C GLY A 275 -33.87 -4.98 -21.29
N ILE A 276 -33.35 -5.75 -22.26
CA ILE A 276 -34.09 -6.13 -23.45
C ILE A 276 -35.29 -7.00 -23.07
N LEU A 277 -35.11 -7.96 -22.18
CA LEU A 277 -36.18 -8.85 -21.73
C LEU A 277 -37.32 -8.09 -21.05
N MET A 278 -36.99 -7.10 -20.18
CA MET A 278 -37.98 -6.19 -19.59
C MET A 278 -38.72 -5.36 -20.62
N LEU A 279 -37.99 -4.85 -21.63
CA LEU A 279 -38.57 -4.02 -22.70
C LEU A 279 -39.59 -4.80 -23.54
N VAL A 280 -39.39 -6.11 -23.69
CA VAL A 280 -40.33 -6.99 -24.41
C VAL A 280 -41.47 -7.48 -23.51
N LEU A 281 -41.17 -7.88 -22.28
CA LEU A 281 -42.16 -8.46 -21.36
C LEU A 281 -43.19 -7.43 -20.85
N VAL A 282 -42.76 -6.21 -20.53
CA VAL A 282 -43.64 -5.19 -19.96
C VAL A 282 -44.81 -4.84 -20.89
N PRO A 283 -44.66 -4.59 -22.22
CA PRO A 283 -45.77 -4.31 -23.10
C PRO A 283 -46.64 -5.55 -23.36
N VAL A 284 -46.04 -6.76 -23.38
CA VAL A 284 -46.80 -8.01 -23.53
C VAL A 284 -47.72 -8.25 -22.33
N MET A 285 -47.24 -8.03 -21.12
CA MET A 285 -48.06 -8.14 -19.91
C MET A 285 -49.17 -7.08 -19.84
N ASN A 286 -48.89 -5.85 -20.29
CA ASN A 286 -49.88 -4.78 -20.32
C ASN A 286 -50.89 -4.92 -21.50
N GLY A 287 -50.55 -5.66 -22.53
CA GLY A 287 -51.46 -5.93 -23.67
C GLY A 287 -52.36 -7.15 -23.51
N LEU A 288 -52.16 -7.98 -22.48
CA LEU A 288 -52.94 -9.16 -22.14
C LEU A 288 -53.98 -8.91 -21.00
N GLY A 289 -54.05 -7.74 -20.43
CA GLY A 289 -55.03 -7.26 -19.46
C GLY A 289 -55.88 -6.15 -20.02
#